data_a195241b4a5b204b9714b011574de706
#
_entry.id   a195241b4a5b204b9714b011574de706
#
_cell.length_a   1.000
_cell.length_b   1.000
_cell.length_c   1.000
_cell.angle_alpha   90.00
_cell.angle_beta   90.00
_cell.angle_gamma   90.00
#
_symmetry.space_group_name_H-M   'P 1'
#
loop_
_entity.id
_entity.type
_entity.pdbx_description
1 polymer ?
#
loop_
_entity_poly.entity_id
_entity_poly.type
_entity_poly.pdbx_seq_one_letter_code
_entity_poly.pdbx_strand_id
1 'polypeptide(L)'
;MAKLYFRYGAMNSGKSTALMQVAHNYEEQGMKVLILKPQVDTKGGGELVSRLGVRRKADLLIPPELDVFEAVKAVNDASGPLACVLCDESQFFTAEQAEQLFMVTVDLNIPVICYGLRADFSLRGFPGSTRLLELAHTIEEMKTICTCGRKAFCNCRKVNGQFVFEGEQVAIDLENDVQYVSMCPQCYFRARRAFYAGRK
;
A
#
# COMPACT_ATOMS: atom_id res chain seq x y z
N MET A 1 -16.50 13.27 13.65
CA MET A 1 -16.66 12.32 12.54
C MET A 1 -15.28 11.80 12.19
N ALA A 2 -15.08 10.51 12.20
CA ALA A 2 -13.84 9.87 11.80
C ALA A 2 -13.50 10.17 10.32
N LYS A 3 -12.24 9.97 9.94
CA LYS A 3 -11.77 10.30 8.60
C LYS A 3 -11.05 9.10 7.97
N LEU A 4 -11.16 9.00 6.64
CA LEU A 4 -10.33 8.14 5.81
C LEU A 4 -9.09 8.93 5.38
N TYR A 5 -7.91 8.39 5.64
CA TYR A 5 -6.62 8.92 5.22
C TYR A 5 -5.98 7.99 4.18
N PHE A 6 -5.45 8.56 3.12
CA PHE A 6 -4.63 7.81 2.18
C PHE A 6 -3.21 8.36 2.14
N ARG A 7 -2.27 7.60 2.70
CA ARG A 7 -0.84 7.88 2.73
C ARG A 7 -0.14 7.06 1.67
N TYR A 8 0.12 7.67 0.54
CA TYR A 8 0.76 6.98 -0.58
C TYR A 8 2.22 7.42 -0.76
N GLY A 9 3.03 6.57 -1.38
CA GLY A 9 4.39 6.91 -1.76
C GLY A 9 4.98 5.86 -2.68
N ALA A 10 6.08 6.18 -3.37
CA ALA A 10 6.82 5.19 -4.12
C ALA A 10 7.33 4.08 -3.20
N MET A 11 7.77 2.98 -3.76
CA MET A 11 8.41 1.92 -2.98
C MET A 11 9.59 2.52 -2.19
N ASN A 12 9.88 1.98 -1.01
CA ASN A 12 10.93 2.48 -0.11
C ASN A 12 10.69 3.87 0.51
N SER A 13 9.45 4.35 0.51
CA SER A 13 9.09 5.60 1.19
C SER A 13 8.79 5.43 2.69
N GLY A 14 8.99 4.23 3.26
CA GLY A 14 8.81 3.98 4.69
C GLY A 14 7.35 3.74 5.13
N LYS A 15 6.45 3.40 4.21
CA LYS A 15 5.01 3.21 4.49
C LYS A 15 4.74 2.24 5.64
N SER A 16 5.22 1.01 5.53
CA SER A 16 4.99 -0.03 6.56
C SER A 16 5.66 0.34 7.89
N THR A 17 6.80 1.04 7.88
CA THR A 17 7.43 1.58 9.10
C THR A 17 6.55 2.62 9.77
N ALA A 18 6.00 3.56 9.01
CA ALA A 18 5.10 4.59 9.52
C ALA A 18 3.79 4.01 10.05
N LEU A 19 3.25 2.99 9.38
CA LEU A 19 2.07 2.26 9.86
C LEU A 19 2.35 1.61 11.21
N MET A 20 3.46 0.88 11.34
CA MET A 20 3.82 0.21 12.59
C MET A 20 4.08 1.22 13.72
N GLN A 21 4.67 2.39 13.42
CA GLN A 21 4.85 3.46 14.39
C GLN A 21 3.50 4.01 14.88
N VAL A 22 2.55 4.23 13.97
CA VAL A 22 1.20 4.68 14.35
C VAL A 22 0.50 3.64 15.22
N ALA A 23 0.57 2.36 14.83
CA ALA A 23 0.01 1.27 15.63
C ALA A 23 0.59 1.26 17.06
N HIS A 24 1.91 1.32 17.18
CA HIS A 24 2.61 1.36 18.46
C HIS A 24 2.15 2.54 19.33
N ASN A 25 2.03 3.74 18.74
CA ASN A 25 1.60 4.94 19.50
C ASN A 25 0.19 4.79 20.10
N TYR A 26 -0.75 4.15 19.38
CA TYR A 26 -2.08 3.84 19.91
C TYR A 26 -2.00 2.81 21.04
N GLU A 27 -1.24 1.75 20.83
CA GLU A 27 -1.11 0.63 21.78
C GLU A 27 -0.43 1.04 23.10
N GLU A 28 0.57 1.93 23.04
CA GLU A 28 1.20 2.51 24.25
C GLU A 28 0.20 3.25 25.14
N GLN A 29 -0.87 3.79 24.54
CA GLN A 29 -1.95 4.45 25.27
C GLN A 29 -3.10 3.50 25.64
N GLY A 30 -2.92 2.19 25.47
CA GLY A 30 -3.93 1.17 25.75
C GLY A 30 -5.10 1.16 24.74
N MET A 31 -4.95 1.83 23.61
CA MET A 31 -5.97 1.90 22.56
C MET A 31 -5.79 0.75 21.54
N LYS A 32 -6.90 0.14 21.13
CA LYS A 32 -6.88 -0.97 20.18
C LYS A 32 -6.81 -0.46 18.75
N VAL A 33 -5.92 -1.03 17.96
CA VAL A 33 -5.87 -0.86 16.50
C VAL A 33 -6.13 -2.19 15.82
N LEU A 34 -6.64 -2.13 14.58
CA LEU A 34 -6.83 -3.28 13.72
C LEU A 34 -6.00 -3.10 12.45
N ILE A 35 -5.09 -4.02 12.19
CA ILE A 35 -4.21 -3.98 11.01
C ILE A 35 -4.72 -4.94 9.95
N LEU A 36 -5.07 -4.37 8.79
CA LEU A 36 -5.55 -5.09 7.62
C LEU A 36 -4.46 -5.15 6.55
N LYS A 37 -4.40 -6.26 5.85
CA LYS A 37 -3.55 -6.42 4.67
C LYS A 37 -4.31 -7.22 3.60
N PRO A 38 -4.37 -6.73 2.33
CA PRO A 38 -4.95 -7.52 1.25
C PRO A 38 -4.21 -8.84 1.09
N GLN A 39 -4.96 -9.91 0.90
CA GLN A 39 -4.42 -11.23 0.58
C GLN A 39 -4.12 -11.26 -0.91
N VAL A 40 -2.87 -11.04 -1.25
CA VAL A 40 -2.36 -11.25 -2.61
C VAL A 40 -1.49 -12.50 -2.58
N ASP A 41 -1.50 -13.31 -3.62
CA ASP A 41 -0.61 -14.47 -3.76
C ASP A 41 0.85 -14.03 -3.87
N THR A 42 1.40 -13.49 -2.77
CA THR A 42 2.78 -13.01 -2.71
C THR A 42 3.57 -13.72 -1.61
N LYS A 43 4.86 -13.88 -1.86
CA LYS A 43 5.86 -14.38 -0.89
C LYS A 43 5.92 -13.47 0.35
N GLY A 44 5.07 -13.68 1.32
CA GLY A 44 5.21 -12.83 2.50
C GLY A 44 4.28 -13.18 3.64
N GLY A 45 3.38 -14.15 3.44
CA GLY A 45 2.45 -14.55 4.50
C GLY A 45 1.84 -13.32 5.18
N GLY A 46 0.99 -13.36 6.08
CA GLY A 46 0.32 -12.21 6.70
C GLY A 46 1.22 -11.24 7.50
N GLU A 47 2.51 -11.13 7.20
CA GLU A 47 3.42 -10.22 7.91
C GLU A 47 3.62 -8.89 7.16
N LEU A 48 3.64 -7.80 7.93
CA LEU A 48 4.19 -6.51 7.53
C LEU A 48 5.69 -6.57 7.81
N VAL A 49 6.49 -6.34 6.77
CA VAL A 49 7.95 -6.32 6.91
C VAL A 49 8.47 -4.96 6.47
N SER A 50 9.03 -4.20 7.41
CA SER A 50 9.74 -2.98 7.03
C SER A 50 11.15 -3.32 6.55
N ARG A 51 11.70 -2.49 5.68
CA ARG A 51 13.11 -2.64 5.24
C ARG A 51 14.12 -2.37 6.37
N LEU A 52 13.68 -1.77 7.45
CA LEU A 52 14.50 -1.60 8.66
C LEU A 52 14.54 -2.88 9.53
N GLY A 53 13.91 -3.96 9.07
CA GLY A 53 13.91 -5.26 9.76
C GLY A 53 12.80 -5.42 10.79
N VAL A 54 11.98 -4.39 11.04
CA VAL A 54 10.82 -4.51 11.93
C VAL A 54 9.76 -5.36 11.25
N ARG A 55 9.21 -6.32 11.98
CA ARG A 55 8.15 -7.23 11.51
C ARG A 55 6.95 -7.14 12.42
N ARG A 56 5.76 -7.22 11.84
CA ARG A 56 4.50 -7.30 12.55
C ARG A 56 3.51 -8.14 11.75
N LYS A 57 2.76 -9.01 12.41
CA LYS A 57 1.68 -9.76 11.77
C LYS A 57 0.48 -8.83 11.54
N ALA A 58 -0.15 -8.94 10.37
CA ALA A 58 -1.46 -8.33 10.16
C ALA A 58 -2.50 -9.06 11.03
N ASP A 59 -3.46 -8.32 11.56
CA ASP A 59 -4.53 -8.91 12.36
C ASP A 59 -5.52 -9.65 11.47
N LEU A 60 -5.83 -9.10 10.29
CA LEU A 60 -6.66 -9.74 9.28
C LEU A 60 -6.01 -9.67 7.89
N LEU A 61 -6.06 -10.80 7.19
CA LEU A 61 -5.82 -10.88 5.76
C LEU A 61 -7.14 -10.77 5.02
N ILE A 62 -7.19 -9.90 4.02
CA ILE A 62 -8.40 -9.54 3.30
C ILE A 62 -8.34 -10.11 1.89
N PRO A 63 -8.99 -11.24 1.61
CA PRO A 63 -9.15 -11.73 0.25
C PRO A 63 -10.12 -10.83 -0.55
N PRO A 64 -10.06 -10.86 -1.90
CA PRO A 64 -10.85 -9.96 -2.75
C PRO A 64 -12.37 -10.04 -2.56
N GLU A 65 -12.88 -11.20 -2.16
CA GLU A 65 -14.29 -11.48 -1.95
C GLU A 65 -14.82 -11.10 -0.56
N LEU A 66 -13.94 -10.76 0.38
CA LEU A 66 -14.34 -10.44 1.76
C LEU A 66 -14.91 -9.03 1.86
N ASP A 67 -16.06 -8.91 2.51
CA ASP A 67 -16.59 -7.63 2.91
C ASP A 67 -15.79 -7.07 4.11
N VAL A 68 -15.04 -5.98 3.83
CA VAL A 68 -14.14 -5.37 4.81
C VAL A 68 -14.93 -4.64 5.90
N PHE A 69 -16.06 -4.04 5.55
CA PHE A 69 -16.90 -3.34 6.53
C PHE A 69 -17.43 -4.30 7.58
N GLU A 70 -18.03 -5.41 7.15
CA GLU A 70 -18.56 -6.43 8.06
C GLU A 70 -17.44 -7.09 8.87
N ALA A 71 -16.28 -7.33 8.28
CA ALA A 71 -15.12 -7.88 9.00
C ALA A 71 -14.64 -6.94 10.12
N VAL A 72 -14.51 -5.64 9.84
CA VAL A 72 -14.12 -4.64 10.85
C VAL A 72 -15.18 -4.52 11.94
N LYS A 73 -16.44 -4.48 11.56
CA LYS A 73 -17.58 -4.42 12.50
C LYS A 73 -17.59 -5.61 13.44
N ALA A 74 -17.43 -6.81 12.91
CA ALA A 74 -17.39 -8.03 13.72
C ALA A 74 -16.26 -8.01 14.77
N VAL A 75 -15.07 -7.54 14.39
CA VAL A 75 -13.95 -7.39 15.33
C VAL A 75 -14.26 -6.31 16.37
N ASN A 76 -14.80 -5.17 15.96
CA ASN A 76 -15.17 -4.08 16.87
C ASN A 76 -16.18 -4.54 17.92
N ASP A 77 -17.20 -5.29 17.49
CA ASP A 77 -18.26 -5.79 18.38
C ASP A 77 -17.74 -6.89 19.33
N ALA A 78 -16.86 -7.75 18.86
CA ALA A 78 -16.33 -8.86 19.66
C ALA A 78 -15.22 -8.46 20.63
N SER A 79 -14.36 -7.53 20.27
CA SER A 79 -13.15 -7.22 21.03
C SER A 79 -13.20 -5.87 21.79
N GLY A 80 -14.30 -5.11 21.64
CA GLY A 80 -14.47 -3.75 22.16
C GLY A 80 -13.96 -2.69 21.17
N PRO A 81 -14.20 -1.41 21.49
CA PRO A 81 -14.08 -0.32 20.53
C PRO A 81 -12.66 -0.22 19.93
N LEU A 82 -12.59 -0.20 18.61
CA LEU A 82 -11.37 0.07 17.86
C LEU A 82 -11.11 1.57 17.80
N ALA A 83 -9.89 1.97 18.11
CA ALA A 83 -9.47 3.37 18.01
C ALA A 83 -9.03 3.76 16.60
N CYS A 84 -8.53 2.80 15.80
CA CYS A 84 -8.11 3.05 14.43
C CYS A 84 -8.02 1.73 13.65
N VAL A 85 -8.32 1.80 12.34
CA VAL A 85 -8.02 0.75 11.36
C VAL A 85 -6.83 1.21 10.52
N LEU A 86 -5.82 0.36 10.41
CA LEU A 86 -4.60 0.60 9.64
C LEU A 86 -4.50 -0.42 8.50
N CYS A 87 -4.33 0.05 7.27
CA CYS A 87 -4.28 -0.81 6.09
C CYS A 87 -2.90 -0.73 5.44
N ASP A 88 -2.17 -1.84 5.35
CA ASP A 88 -0.93 -1.91 4.57
C ASP A 88 -1.21 -2.42 3.15
N GLU A 89 -0.34 -2.06 2.21
CA GLU A 89 -0.43 -2.44 0.78
C GLU A 89 -1.82 -2.18 0.18
N SER A 90 -2.44 -1.07 0.58
CA SER A 90 -3.85 -0.74 0.28
C SER A 90 -4.16 -0.60 -1.21
N GLN A 91 -3.15 -0.50 -2.09
CA GLN A 91 -3.34 -0.52 -3.54
C GLN A 91 -3.97 -1.83 -4.03
N PHE A 92 -3.83 -2.92 -3.28
CA PHE A 92 -4.35 -4.23 -3.65
C PHE A 92 -5.79 -4.49 -3.17
N PHE A 93 -6.40 -3.58 -2.46
CA PHE A 93 -7.84 -3.63 -2.23
C PHE A 93 -8.60 -3.46 -3.54
N THR A 94 -9.79 -4.06 -3.63
CA THR A 94 -10.72 -3.75 -4.71
C THR A 94 -11.29 -2.33 -4.55
N ALA A 95 -11.89 -1.79 -5.58
CA ALA A 95 -12.58 -0.49 -5.50
C ALA A 95 -13.73 -0.55 -4.46
N GLU A 96 -14.46 -1.66 -4.43
CA GLU A 96 -15.53 -1.91 -3.47
C GLU A 96 -15.00 -1.96 -2.02
N GLN A 97 -13.90 -2.67 -1.78
CA GLN A 97 -13.28 -2.70 -0.45
C GLN A 97 -12.79 -1.32 0.01
N ALA A 98 -12.33 -0.46 -0.92
CA ALA A 98 -11.99 0.92 -0.59
C ALA A 98 -13.24 1.74 -0.19
N GLU A 99 -14.39 1.50 -0.81
CA GLU A 99 -15.67 2.08 -0.39
C GLU A 99 -16.11 1.56 0.98
N GLN A 100 -16.00 0.28 1.23
CA GLN A 100 -16.29 -0.32 2.53
C GLN A 100 -15.42 0.28 3.64
N LEU A 101 -14.14 0.52 3.40
CA LEU A 101 -13.25 1.23 4.33
C LEU A 101 -13.70 2.69 4.57
N PHE A 102 -14.23 3.36 3.55
CA PHE A 102 -14.83 4.68 3.74
C PHE A 102 -16.08 4.59 4.64
N MET A 103 -16.97 3.59 4.43
CA MET A 103 -18.15 3.37 5.25
C MET A 103 -17.81 3.06 6.72
N VAL A 104 -16.68 2.41 7.00
CA VAL A 104 -16.17 2.25 8.38
C VAL A 104 -16.05 3.61 9.08
N THR A 105 -15.59 4.65 8.37
CA THR A 105 -15.46 5.99 8.96
C THR A 105 -16.82 6.67 9.18
N VAL A 106 -17.79 6.39 8.33
CA VAL A 106 -19.12 7.01 8.35
C VAL A 106 -20.02 6.35 9.41
N ASP A 107 -20.15 5.03 9.33
CA ASP A 107 -21.17 4.30 10.11
C ASP A 107 -20.63 3.82 11.47
N LEU A 108 -19.36 3.39 11.53
CA LEU A 108 -18.75 2.95 12.79
C LEU A 108 -18.00 4.08 13.50
N ASN A 109 -17.82 5.23 12.83
CA ASN A 109 -17.04 6.37 13.33
C ASN A 109 -15.62 6.00 13.79
N ILE A 110 -14.98 5.06 13.09
CA ILE A 110 -13.62 4.60 13.34
C ILE A 110 -12.69 5.21 12.27
N PRO A 111 -11.60 5.92 12.63
CA PRO A 111 -10.65 6.44 11.65
C PRO A 111 -9.93 5.30 10.93
N VAL A 112 -9.73 5.47 9.62
CA VAL A 112 -9.03 4.52 8.76
C VAL A 112 -7.84 5.18 8.10
N ILE A 113 -6.65 4.57 8.20
CA ILE A 113 -5.43 5.06 7.56
C ILE A 113 -4.91 3.99 6.61
N CYS A 114 -4.99 4.27 5.32
CA CYS A 114 -4.52 3.40 4.25
C CYS A 114 -3.11 3.80 3.80
N TYR A 115 -2.19 2.85 3.77
CA TYR A 115 -0.83 3.01 3.24
C TYR A 115 -0.67 2.19 1.97
N GLY A 116 -0.20 2.81 0.88
CA GLY A 116 -0.09 2.09 -0.38
C GLY A 116 0.70 2.80 -1.47
N LEU A 117 0.75 2.17 -2.63
CA LEU A 117 1.29 2.73 -3.86
C LEU A 117 0.18 3.48 -4.59
N ARG A 118 0.48 4.61 -5.23
CA ARG A 118 -0.49 5.29 -6.10
C ARG A 118 -0.64 4.59 -7.45
N ALA A 119 0.48 4.18 -8.04
CA ALA A 119 0.53 3.60 -9.36
C ALA A 119 1.61 2.51 -9.44
N ASP A 120 1.47 1.64 -10.42
CA ASP A 120 2.40 0.57 -10.73
C ASP A 120 3.67 1.05 -11.46
N PHE A 121 4.47 0.09 -11.93
CA PHE A 121 5.71 0.35 -12.67
C PHE A 121 5.46 0.94 -14.08
N SER A 122 4.25 0.82 -14.62
CA SER A 122 3.85 1.40 -15.91
C SER A 122 3.19 2.78 -15.77
N LEU A 123 3.10 3.30 -14.54
CA LEU A 123 2.42 4.53 -14.13
C LEU A 123 0.89 4.44 -14.23
N ARG A 124 0.32 3.23 -14.23
CA ARG A 124 -1.12 3.01 -14.17
C ARG A 124 -1.57 2.90 -12.72
N GLY A 125 -2.72 3.51 -12.40
CA GLY A 125 -3.31 3.40 -11.07
C GLY A 125 -3.75 1.98 -10.75
N PHE A 126 -3.65 1.59 -9.48
CA PHE A 126 -4.30 0.39 -8.97
C PHE A 126 -5.77 0.71 -8.67
N PRO A 127 -6.71 -0.24 -8.85
CA PRO A 127 -8.13 0.00 -8.56
C PRO A 127 -8.39 0.55 -7.16
N GLY A 128 -7.85 -0.09 -6.13
CA GLY A 128 -7.99 0.36 -4.74
C GLY A 128 -7.40 1.74 -4.49
N SER A 129 -6.21 2.03 -5.02
CA SER A 129 -5.59 3.35 -4.88
C SER A 129 -6.34 4.45 -5.60
N THR A 130 -6.87 4.17 -6.78
CA THR A 130 -7.70 5.12 -7.54
C THR A 130 -8.94 5.47 -6.73
N ARG A 131 -9.62 4.48 -6.18
CA ARG A 131 -10.80 4.69 -5.37
C ARG A 131 -10.49 5.40 -4.05
N LEU A 132 -9.38 5.08 -3.41
CA LEU A 132 -8.93 5.79 -2.20
C LEU A 132 -8.61 7.27 -2.47
N LEU A 133 -8.02 7.60 -3.62
CA LEU A 133 -7.78 9.00 -4.03
C LEU A 133 -9.08 9.80 -4.21
N GLU A 134 -10.17 9.15 -4.62
CA GLU A 134 -11.49 9.76 -4.78
C GLU A 134 -12.21 9.98 -3.44
N LEU A 135 -12.07 9.06 -2.49
CA LEU A 135 -12.85 9.01 -1.26
C LEU A 135 -12.15 9.60 -0.03
N ALA A 136 -10.81 9.61 0.00
CA ALA A 136 -10.08 9.98 1.20
C ALA A 136 -10.29 11.45 1.59
N HIS A 137 -10.59 11.68 2.87
CA HIS A 137 -10.70 13.02 3.43
C HIS A 137 -9.35 13.76 3.49
N THR A 138 -8.27 12.98 3.59
CA THR A 138 -6.90 13.51 3.63
C THR A 138 -5.98 12.61 2.82
N ILE A 139 -5.23 13.21 1.92
CA ILE A 139 -4.28 12.54 1.03
C ILE A 139 -2.89 13.08 1.33
N GLU A 140 -1.96 12.17 1.67
CA GLU A 140 -0.59 12.51 2.02
C GLU A 140 0.42 11.76 1.16
N GLU A 141 1.41 12.46 0.59
CA GLU A 141 2.52 11.82 -0.11
C GLU A 141 3.69 11.56 0.84
N MET A 142 4.05 10.29 1.02
CA MET A 142 5.26 9.86 1.71
C MET A 142 6.46 9.92 0.76
N LYS A 143 7.33 10.89 0.98
CA LYS A 143 8.43 11.21 0.07
C LYS A 143 9.60 10.23 0.22
N THR A 144 10.23 9.91 -0.90
CA THR A 144 11.53 9.21 -0.95
C THR A 144 12.39 9.77 -2.07
N ILE A 145 13.64 9.36 -2.16
CA ILE A 145 14.61 9.92 -3.10
C ILE A 145 15.01 8.91 -4.18
N CYS A 146 15.24 9.42 -5.38
CA CYS A 146 15.86 8.71 -6.50
C CYS A 146 17.38 8.68 -6.32
N THR A 147 18.06 7.71 -6.93
CA THR A 147 19.52 7.61 -6.94
C THR A 147 20.22 8.88 -7.47
N CYS A 148 19.54 9.71 -8.25
CA CYS A 148 20.04 11.00 -8.72
C CYS A 148 19.82 12.16 -7.74
N GLY A 149 19.37 11.90 -6.51
CA GLY A 149 19.13 12.89 -5.46
C GLY A 149 17.79 13.62 -5.55
N ARG A 150 17.01 13.46 -6.63
CA ARG A 150 15.68 14.10 -6.78
C ARG A 150 14.59 13.29 -6.09
N LYS A 151 13.45 13.93 -5.80
CA LYS A 151 12.27 13.23 -5.28
C LYS A 151 11.87 12.08 -6.21
N ALA A 152 11.79 10.87 -5.65
CA ALA A 152 11.28 9.70 -6.36
C ALA A 152 9.74 9.73 -6.35
N PHE A 153 9.16 9.36 -7.48
CA PHE A 153 7.74 9.39 -7.72
C PHE A 153 7.25 8.12 -8.42
N CYS A 154 8.09 7.55 -9.27
CA CYS A 154 7.78 6.38 -10.08
C CYS A 154 8.36 5.13 -9.42
N ASN A 155 7.65 4.01 -9.57
CA ASN A 155 8.20 2.69 -9.32
C ASN A 155 8.70 2.13 -10.65
N CYS A 156 9.88 1.53 -10.67
CA CYS A 156 10.44 0.93 -11.86
C CYS A 156 10.75 -0.54 -11.59
N ARG A 157 10.28 -1.44 -12.46
CA ARG A 157 10.53 -2.88 -12.34
C ARG A 157 11.86 -3.24 -12.99
N LYS A 158 12.64 -4.05 -12.31
CA LYS A 158 13.79 -4.74 -12.86
C LYS A 158 13.57 -6.24 -12.81
N VAL A 159 13.91 -6.92 -13.88
CA VAL A 159 13.93 -8.38 -13.96
C VAL A 159 15.35 -8.79 -14.35
N ASN A 160 16.00 -9.60 -13.53
CA ASN A 160 17.40 -10.00 -13.72
C ASN A 160 18.33 -8.79 -13.97
N GLY A 161 18.13 -7.71 -13.19
CA GLY A 161 18.94 -6.49 -13.26
C GLY A 161 18.58 -5.52 -14.40
N GLN A 162 17.72 -5.89 -15.34
CA GLN A 162 17.32 -5.04 -16.47
C GLN A 162 15.98 -4.37 -16.22
N PHE A 163 15.80 -3.11 -16.62
CA PHE A 163 14.55 -2.41 -16.53
C PHE A 163 13.52 -2.96 -17.51
N VAL A 164 12.30 -3.18 -17.02
CA VAL A 164 11.17 -3.73 -17.80
C VAL A 164 9.97 -2.79 -17.63
N PHE A 165 9.32 -2.46 -18.76
CA PHE A 165 8.18 -1.53 -18.83
C PHE A 165 6.92 -2.16 -19.41
N GLU A 166 6.93 -3.47 -19.60
CA GLU A 166 5.82 -4.29 -20.14
C GLU A 166 5.52 -5.45 -19.20
N GLY A 167 4.33 -6.05 -19.36
CA GLY A 167 3.87 -7.18 -18.57
C GLY A 167 2.77 -6.80 -17.59
N GLU A 168 2.35 -7.77 -16.79
CA GLU A 168 1.27 -7.63 -15.84
C GLU A 168 1.60 -6.64 -14.70
N GLN A 169 0.55 -6.04 -14.12
CA GLN A 169 0.68 -5.05 -13.05
C GLN A 169 1.39 -5.61 -11.82
N VAL A 170 1.07 -6.85 -11.46
CA VAL A 170 1.72 -7.59 -10.38
C VAL A 170 2.48 -8.77 -11.00
N ALA A 171 3.79 -8.81 -10.84
CA ALA A 171 4.57 -9.98 -11.24
C ALA A 171 4.95 -10.76 -9.99
N ILE A 172 4.43 -11.98 -9.90
CA ILE A 172 4.88 -13.00 -8.96
C ILE A 172 5.72 -13.97 -9.78
N ASP A 173 6.98 -13.65 -9.97
CA ASP A 173 7.89 -14.54 -10.69
C ASP A 173 8.79 -15.24 -9.66
N LEU A 174 8.63 -16.55 -9.57
CA LEU A 174 9.40 -17.40 -8.65
C LEU A 174 10.78 -17.75 -9.24
N GLU A 175 10.96 -17.60 -10.54
CA GLU A 175 12.17 -18.02 -11.27
C GLU A 175 13.11 -16.84 -11.56
N ASN A 176 12.60 -15.62 -11.58
CA ASN A 176 13.38 -14.43 -11.92
C ASN A 176 13.60 -13.52 -10.69
N ASP A 177 14.76 -12.84 -10.66
CA ASP A 177 15.02 -11.78 -9.68
C ASP A 177 14.24 -10.52 -10.05
N VAL A 178 13.04 -10.37 -9.48
CA VAL A 178 12.20 -9.20 -9.67
C VAL A 178 12.45 -8.18 -8.56
N GLN A 179 12.96 -7.03 -8.94
CA GLN A 179 13.23 -5.91 -8.05
C GLN A 179 12.45 -4.66 -8.48
N TYR A 180 12.12 -3.82 -7.50
CA TYR A 180 11.49 -2.53 -7.75
C TYR A 180 12.37 -1.41 -7.21
N VAL A 181 12.57 -0.37 -8.04
CA VAL A 181 13.40 0.78 -7.74
C VAL A 181 12.57 2.05 -7.83
N SER A 182 12.68 2.90 -6.81
CA SER A 182 12.02 4.21 -6.80
C SER A 182 12.83 5.22 -7.61
N MET A 183 12.19 5.86 -8.57
CA MET A 183 12.85 6.78 -9.50
C MET A 183 12.11 8.11 -9.61
N CYS A 184 12.87 9.18 -9.88
CA CYS A 184 12.25 10.42 -10.33
C CYS A 184 11.74 10.29 -11.79
N PRO A 185 10.77 11.10 -12.23
CA PRO A 185 10.22 11.00 -13.58
C PRO A 185 11.27 11.07 -14.69
N GLN A 186 12.28 11.93 -14.55
CA GLN A 186 13.33 12.05 -15.56
C GLN A 186 14.14 10.75 -15.71
N CYS A 187 14.56 10.14 -14.61
CA CYS A 187 15.31 8.87 -14.65
C CYS A 187 14.42 7.74 -15.18
N TYR A 188 13.17 7.69 -14.78
CA TYR A 188 12.19 6.72 -15.25
C TYR A 188 12.01 6.79 -16.77
N PHE A 189 11.69 7.96 -17.32
CA PHE A 189 11.48 8.10 -18.76
C PHE A 189 12.76 7.92 -19.58
N ARG A 190 13.93 8.24 -19.03
CA ARG A 190 15.23 7.91 -19.68
C ARG A 190 15.39 6.39 -19.79
N ALA A 191 15.17 5.65 -18.71
CA ALA A 191 15.25 4.19 -18.72
C ALA A 191 14.22 3.56 -19.68
N ARG A 192 12.97 4.08 -19.68
CA ARG A 192 11.90 3.63 -20.56
C ARG A 192 12.25 3.83 -22.06
N ARG A 193 12.81 4.99 -22.42
CA ARG A 193 13.25 5.25 -23.81
C ARG A 193 14.37 4.30 -24.22
N ALA A 194 15.34 4.04 -23.36
CA ALA A 194 16.43 3.10 -23.64
C ALA A 194 15.90 1.67 -23.85
N PHE A 195 14.94 1.22 -23.04
CA PHE A 195 14.30 -0.09 -23.18
C PHE A 195 13.63 -0.28 -24.55
N TYR A 196 12.88 0.72 -25.04
CA TYR A 196 12.24 0.62 -26.34
C TYR A 196 13.19 0.85 -27.53
N ALA A 197 14.26 1.62 -27.35
CA ALA A 197 15.27 1.82 -28.39
C ALA A 197 16.11 0.55 -28.66
N GLY A 198 16.37 -0.25 -27.64
CA GLY A 198 17.12 -1.50 -27.77
C GLY A 198 16.31 -2.67 -28.39
N ARG A 199 15.04 -2.45 -28.71
CA ARG A 199 14.13 -3.45 -29.33
C ARG A 199 13.79 -3.17 -30.78
N LYS A 200 14.36 -2.11 -31.36
CA LYS A 200 14.33 -1.83 -32.80
C LYS A 200 15.54 -2.43 -33.47
#